data_a4b946db92a377de6b9c33bdf06cf34b
#
_entry.id   a4b946db92a377de6b9c33bdf06cf34b
#
_cell.length_a   1.000
_cell.length_b   1.000
_cell.length_c   1.000
_cell.angle_alpha   90.00
_cell.angle_beta   90.00
_cell.angle_gamma   90.00
#
_symmetry.space_group_name_H-M   'P 1'
#
loop_
_entity.id
_entity.type
_entity.pdbx_description
1 polymer ?
#
loop_
_entity_poly.entity_id
_entity_poly.type
_entity_poly.pdbx_seq_one_letter_code
_entity_poly.pdbx_strand_id
1 'polypeptide(L)'
;MIDRLIDDIERSIHFLFLFWKNNPIYLVCSVFYYVISSLLLGGTAKSFLIVFVVYAVSLIIGFSSLGEKFLRLLNRVRPLETKRETEYLQPLFDEVYERAKEKYKRLRKIEICVIDNMTVNAVALGRRTIAVTKGAMQTFTEEELKAVIGHEIAHLIHGDTMSAMYAMIGNGI
;
A
#
# COMPACT_ATOMS: atom_id res chain seq x y z
N MET A 1 1.69 -23.22 -7.16
CA MET A 1 1.15 -22.49 -5.98
C MET A 1 2.29 -22.03 -5.06
N ILE A 2 3.21 -22.91 -4.74
CA ILE A 2 4.39 -22.62 -3.89
C ILE A 2 5.27 -21.56 -4.54
N ASP A 3 5.59 -21.66 -5.83
CA ASP A 3 6.44 -20.69 -6.54
C ASP A 3 5.88 -19.26 -6.49
N ARG A 4 4.55 -19.11 -6.64
CA ARG A 4 3.90 -17.80 -6.51
C ARG A 4 4.00 -17.20 -5.11
N LEU A 5 3.99 -18.06 -4.08
CA LEU A 5 4.16 -17.63 -2.69
C LEU A 5 5.59 -17.18 -2.43
N ILE A 6 6.56 -17.95 -2.92
CA ILE A 6 7.99 -17.60 -2.82
C ILE A 6 8.25 -16.26 -3.51
N ASP A 7 7.77 -16.09 -4.73
CA ASP A 7 7.89 -14.83 -5.47
C ASP A 7 7.25 -13.63 -4.75
N ASP A 8 6.12 -13.83 -4.05
CA ASP A 8 5.47 -12.76 -3.30
C ASP A 8 6.25 -12.40 -2.03
N ILE A 9 6.84 -13.40 -1.36
CA ILE A 9 7.71 -13.22 -0.20
C ILE A 9 8.99 -12.45 -0.59
N GLU A 10 9.69 -12.88 -1.62
CA GLU A 10 10.91 -12.21 -2.09
C GLU A 10 10.64 -10.75 -2.47
N ARG A 11 9.53 -10.51 -3.17
CA ARG A 11 9.09 -9.15 -3.51
C ARG A 11 8.74 -8.32 -2.29
N SER A 12 8.14 -8.93 -1.28
CA SER A 12 7.79 -8.26 -0.02
C SER A 12 9.04 -7.85 0.75
N ILE A 13 10.03 -8.74 0.83
CA ILE A 13 11.33 -8.48 1.48
C ILE A 13 12.08 -7.36 0.74
N HIS A 14 12.16 -7.45 -0.58
CA HIS A 14 12.82 -6.41 -1.39
C HIS A 14 12.15 -5.04 -1.23
N PHE A 15 10.81 -5.02 -1.20
CA PHE A 15 10.05 -3.79 -1.01
C PHE A 15 10.24 -3.22 0.39
N LEU A 16 10.24 -4.05 1.42
CA LEU A 16 10.52 -3.66 2.80
C LEU A 16 11.92 -3.04 2.94
N PHE A 17 12.92 -3.63 2.29
CA PHE A 17 14.27 -3.09 2.28
C PHE A 17 14.33 -1.71 1.61
N LEU A 18 13.69 -1.53 0.46
CA LEU A 18 13.60 -0.24 -0.22
C LEU A 18 12.87 0.81 0.64
N PHE A 19 11.80 0.40 1.31
CA PHE A 19 11.06 1.26 2.22
C PHE A 19 11.94 1.77 3.35
N TRP A 20 12.66 0.91 4.04
CA TRP A 20 13.57 1.29 5.12
C TRP A 20 14.74 2.15 4.63
N LYS A 21 15.27 1.85 3.43
CA LYS A 21 16.33 2.66 2.82
C LYS A 21 15.87 4.09 2.57
N ASN A 22 14.64 4.27 2.09
CA ASN A 22 14.08 5.58 1.80
C ASN A 22 13.53 6.31 3.04
N ASN A 23 13.21 5.55 4.09
CA ASN A 23 12.59 6.05 5.30
C ASN A 23 13.29 5.50 6.55
N PRO A 24 14.53 5.93 6.86
CA PRO A 24 15.36 5.33 7.93
C PRO A 24 14.75 5.48 9.33
N ILE A 25 13.89 6.46 9.55
CA ILE A 25 13.18 6.62 10.82
C ILE A 25 12.31 5.40 11.16
N TYR A 26 11.67 4.80 10.15
CA TYR A 26 10.85 3.60 10.37
C TYR A 26 11.70 2.37 10.69
N LEU A 27 12.92 2.29 10.18
CA LEU A 27 13.85 1.24 10.60
C LEU A 27 14.21 1.39 12.09
N VAL A 28 14.52 2.62 12.53
CA VAL A 28 14.82 2.91 13.94
C VAL A 28 13.62 2.55 14.83
N CYS A 29 12.41 2.98 14.45
CA CYS A 29 11.19 2.61 15.16
C CYS A 29 10.98 1.09 15.21
N SER A 30 11.23 0.38 14.09
CA SER A 30 11.12 -1.08 14.02
C SER A 30 12.05 -1.78 15.00
N VAL A 31 13.30 -1.36 15.06
CA VAL A 31 14.30 -1.89 16.01
C VAL A 31 13.90 -1.58 17.46
N PHE A 32 13.43 -0.36 17.71
CA PHE A 32 12.97 0.04 19.04
C PHE A 32 11.80 -0.82 19.53
N TYR A 33 10.75 -0.99 18.70
CA TYR A 33 9.62 -1.86 19.03
C TYR A 33 10.03 -3.31 19.25
N TYR A 34 10.94 -3.83 18.42
CA TYR A 34 11.48 -5.16 18.58
C TYR A 34 12.16 -5.37 19.94
N VAL A 35 13.05 -4.44 20.32
CA VAL A 35 13.79 -4.50 21.59
C VAL A 35 12.85 -4.39 22.79
N ILE A 36 11.94 -3.40 22.78
CA ILE A 36 11.00 -3.21 23.89
C ILE A 36 10.09 -4.42 24.05
N SER A 37 9.52 -4.94 22.97
CA SER A 37 8.65 -6.12 23.02
C SER A 37 9.38 -7.35 23.55
N SER A 38 10.65 -7.51 23.17
CA SER A 38 11.49 -8.62 23.66
C SER A 38 11.78 -8.50 25.15
N LEU A 39 12.04 -7.30 25.65
CA LEU A 39 12.25 -7.03 27.07
C LEU A 39 10.99 -7.24 27.89
N LEU A 40 9.84 -6.77 27.41
CA LEU A 40 8.52 -6.98 28.06
C LEU A 40 8.16 -8.46 28.17
N LEU A 41 8.61 -9.30 27.22
CA LEU A 41 8.43 -10.76 27.27
C LEU A 41 9.49 -11.50 28.11
N GLY A 42 10.24 -10.77 28.93
CA GLY A 42 11.18 -11.33 29.90
C GLY A 42 12.65 -11.21 29.56
N GLY A 43 13.05 -10.58 28.44
CA GLY A 43 14.42 -10.23 28.09
C GLY A 43 15.37 -11.41 27.89
N THR A 44 14.86 -12.63 27.71
CA THR A 44 15.65 -13.84 27.48
C THR A 44 15.98 -14.01 26.00
N ALA A 45 17.03 -14.76 25.67
CA ALA A 45 17.35 -15.12 24.30
C ALA A 45 16.14 -15.77 23.57
N LYS A 46 15.32 -16.53 24.28
CA LYS A 46 14.09 -17.14 23.77
C LYS A 46 13.05 -16.08 23.44
N SER A 47 12.86 -15.06 24.28
CA SER A 47 11.95 -13.95 24.02
C SER A 47 12.36 -13.18 22.76
N PHE A 48 13.66 -12.86 22.63
CA PHE A 48 14.18 -12.18 21.45
C PHE A 48 13.93 -12.99 20.17
N LEU A 49 14.14 -14.31 20.20
CA LEU A 49 13.87 -15.16 19.04
C LEU A 49 12.39 -15.20 18.67
N ILE A 50 11.51 -15.37 19.66
CA ILE A 50 10.04 -15.41 19.41
C ILE A 50 9.57 -14.09 18.81
N VAL A 51 9.94 -12.95 19.42
CA VAL A 51 9.54 -11.62 18.92
C VAL A 51 10.10 -11.40 17.51
N PHE A 52 11.35 -11.82 17.25
CA PHE A 52 11.93 -11.70 15.90
C PHE A 52 11.11 -12.46 14.86
N VAL A 53 10.76 -13.71 15.13
CA VAL A 53 9.97 -14.52 14.20
C VAL A 53 8.58 -13.90 13.96
N VAL A 54 7.87 -13.55 15.04
CA VAL A 54 6.53 -12.94 14.95
C VAL A 54 6.59 -11.62 14.17
N TYR A 55 7.58 -10.79 14.46
CA TYR A 55 7.74 -9.49 13.83
C TYR A 55 8.10 -9.62 12.34
N ALA A 56 9.06 -10.51 12.01
CA ALA A 56 9.42 -10.77 10.62
C ALA A 56 8.24 -11.30 9.79
N VAL A 57 7.50 -12.26 10.35
CA VAL A 57 6.29 -12.80 9.69
C VAL A 57 5.23 -11.71 9.51
N SER A 58 4.98 -10.89 10.52
CA SER A 58 4.01 -9.79 10.44
C SER A 58 4.38 -8.77 9.38
N LEU A 59 5.65 -8.41 9.28
CA LEU A 59 6.14 -7.52 8.23
C LEU A 59 5.97 -8.13 6.84
N ILE A 60 6.37 -9.39 6.64
CA ILE A 60 6.23 -10.09 5.35
C ILE A 60 4.76 -10.13 4.94
N ILE A 61 3.85 -10.48 5.86
CA ILE A 61 2.41 -10.50 5.59
C ILE A 61 1.90 -9.10 5.25
N GLY A 62 2.25 -8.10 6.06
CA GLY A 62 1.82 -6.71 5.85
C GLY A 62 2.23 -6.16 4.48
N PHE A 63 3.45 -6.48 4.05
CA PHE A 63 3.98 -6.04 2.76
C PHE A 63 3.65 -6.99 1.59
N SER A 64 2.92 -8.07 1.82
CA SER A 64 2.48 -9.02 0.80
C SER A 64 1.17 -8.61 0.13
N SER A 65 0.77 -9.39 -0.87
CA SER A 65 -0.55 -9.26 -1.50
C SER A 65 -1.71 -9.53 -0.53
N LEU A 66 -1.48 -10.29 0.54
CA LEU A 66 -2.48 -10.49 1.61
C LEU A 66 -2.70 -9.20 2.41
N GLY A 67 -1.63 -8.50 2.78
CA GLY A 67 -1.71 -7.20 3.45
C GLY A 67 -2.45 -6.17 2.61
N GLU A 68 -2.20 -6.13 1.30
CA GLU A 68 -2.92 -5.24 0.39
C GLU A 68 -4.42 -5.57 0.32
N LYS A 69 -4.80 -6.86 0.27
CA LYS A 69 -6.22 -7.26 0.33
C LYS A 69 -6.88 -6.86 1.64
N PHE A 70 -6.15 -7.00 2.75
CA PHE A 70 -6.65 -6.58 4.07
C PHE A 70 -6.85 -5.06 4.14
N LEU A 71 -5.92 -4.27 3.60
CA LEU A 71 -6.07 -2.82 3.49
C LEU A 71 -7.29 -2.43 2.64
N ARG A 72 -7.51 -3.09 1.51
CA ARG A 72 -8.70 -2.88 0.67
C ARG A 72 -9.98 -3.16 1.46
N LEU A 73 -10.00 -4.25 2.22
CA LEU A 73 -11.17 -4.60 3.05
C LEU A 73 -11.44 -3.55 4.13
N LEU A 74 -10.40 -3.14 4.88
CA LEU A 74 -10.53 -2.11 5.93
C LEU A 74 -11.02 -0.76 5.39
N ASN A 75 -10.54 -0.38 4.22
CA ASN A 75 -10.92 0.88 3.57
C ASN A 75 -12.17 0.76 2.69
N ARG A 76 -12.85 -0.41 2.70
CA ARG A 76 -14.04 -0.68 1.88
C ARG A 76 -13.81 -0.41 0.39
N VAL A 77 -12.60 -0.72 -0.08
CA VAL A 77 -12.21 -0.57 -1.47
C VAL A 77 -12.74 -1.74 -2.27
N ARG A 78 -13.46 -1.44 -3.34
CA ARG A 78 -13.99 -2.43 -4.28
C ARG A 78 -13.53 -2.16 -5.72
N PRO A 79 -13.50 -3.16 -6.59
CA PRO A 79 -13.26 -2.94 -8.02
C PRO A 79 -14.37 -2.07 -8.63
N LEU A 80 -14.15 -1.61 -9.87
CA LEU A 80 -15.18 -0.94 -10.65
C LEU A 80 -16.30 -1.96 -10.94
N GLU A 81 -17.53 -1.65 -10.53
CA GLU A 81 -18.66 -2.56 -10.67
C GLU A 81 -19.73 -2.04 -11.63
N THR A 82 -19.88 -0.72 -11.69
CA THR A 82 -20.89 -0.10 -12.54
C THR A 82 -20.31 0.26 -13.91
N LYS A 83 -21.18 0.18 -14.92
CA LYS A 83 -20.84 0.61 -16.28
C LYS A 83 -20.36 2.07 -16.31
N ARG A 84 -21.02 2.95 -15.53
CA ARG A 84 -20.63 4.35 -15.39
C ARG A 84 -19.24 4.52 -14.79
N GLU A 85 -18.89 3.76 -13.76
CA GLU A 85 -17.54 3.81 -13.16
C GLU A 85 -16.48 3.36 -14.16
N THR A 86 -16.73 2.26 -14.88
CA THR A 86 -15.81 1.74 -15.88
C THR A 86 -15.66 2.69 -17.08
N GLU A 87 -16.75 3.22 -17.61
CA GLU A 87 -16.72 4.11 -18.79
C GLU A 87 -16.13 5.49 -18.47
N TYR A 88 -16.23 5.94 -17.21
CA TYR A 88 -15.70 7.23 -16.80
C TYR A 88 -14.29 7.15 -16.22
N LEU A 89 -14.07 6.32 -15.19
CA LEU A 89 -12.83 6.33 -14.44
C LEU A 89 -11.68 5.55 -15.12
N GLN A 90 -12.01 4.43 -15.78
CA GLN A 90 -10.97 3.59 -16.40
C GLN A 90 -10.20 4.32 -17.51
N PRO A 91 -10.82 5.06 -18.46
CA PRO A 91 -10.09 5.78 -19.49
C PRO A 91 -9.18 6.88 -18.94
N LEU A 92 -9.65 7.61 -17.90
CA LEU A 92 -8.84 8.64 -17.25
C LEU A 92 -7.61 8.05 -16.57
N PHE A 93 -7.81 6.91 -15.88
CA PHE A 93 -6.72 6.19 -15.27
C PHE A 93 -5.73 5.65 -16.30
N ASP A 94 -6.21 5.02 -17.38
CA ASP A 94 -5.35 4.42 -18.40
C ASP A 94 -4.47 5.47 -19.08
N GLU A 95 -5.01 6.66 -19.36
CA GLU A 95 -4.24 7.78 -19.92
C GLU A 95 -3.09 8.18 -19.00
N VAL A 96 -3.37 8.38 -17.71
CA VAL A 96 -2.35 8.79 -16.73
C VAL A 96 -1.34 7.67 -16.48
N TYR A 97 -1.83 6.42 -16.39
CA TYR A 97 -0.99 5.26 -16.15
C TYR A 97 -0.01 5.00 -17.30
N GLU A 98 -0.44 5.08 -18.57
CA GLU A 98 0.47 4.89 -19.71
C GLU A 98 1.52 6.01 -19.77
N ARG A 99 1.15 7.28 -19.52
CA ARG A 99 2.14 8.37 -19.40
C ARG A 99 3.17 8.10 -18.29
N ALA A 100 2.72 7.60 -17.14
CA ALA A 100 3.61 7.24 -16.04
C ALA A 100 4.55 6.08 -16.42
N LYS A 101 4.04 5.09 -17.14
CA LYS A 101 4.76 3.90 -17.58
C LYS A 101 5.84 4.23 -18.65
N GLU A 102 5.59 5.19 -19.53
CA GLU A 102 6.60 5.69 -20.45
C GLU A 102 7.84 6.23 -19.73
N LYS A 103 7.61 6.97 -18.64
CA LYS A 103 8.66 7.55 -17.80
C LYS A 103 9.32 6.50 -16.89
N TYR A 104 8.52 5.59 -16.34
CA TYR A 104 8.94 4.57 -15.39
C TYR A 104 8.76 3.17 -15.95
N LYS A 105 9.64 2.73 -16.83
CA LYS A 105 9.58 1.45 -17.57
C LYS A 105 9.36 0.20 -16.71
N ARG A 106 9.67 0.27 -15.41
CA ARG A 106 9.47 -0.82 -14.43
C ARG A 106 8.19 -0.67 -13.62
N LEU A 107 7.30 0.28 -13.98
CA LEU A 107 6.04 0.47 -13.29
C LEU A 107 5.21 -0.81 -13.39
N ARG A 108 4.79 -1.32 -12.23
CA ARG A 108 3.95 -2.51 -12.13
C ARG A 108 2.53 -2.19 -12.52
N LYS A 109 1.77 -3.23 -12.88
CA LYS A 109 0.33 -3.09 -13.11
C LYS A 109 -0.33 -2.55 -11.83
N ILE A 110 -0.98 -1.40 -11.97
CA ILE A 110 -1.79 -0.75 -10.95
C ILE A 110 -3.26 -1.04 -11.26
N GLU A 111 -4.07 -1.19 -10.23
CA GLU A 111 -5.52 -1.36 -10.33
C GLU A 111 -6.20 -0.11 -9.81
N ILE A 112 -7.15 0.41 -10.60
CA ILE A 112 -8.03 1.47 -10.15
C ILE A 112 -9.28 0.86 -9.51
N CYS A 113 -9.67 1.39 -8.36
CA CYS A 113 -10.77 0.92 -7.53
C CYS A 113 -11.63 2.09 -7.06
N VAL A 114 -12.77 1.79 -6.47
CA VAL A 114 -13.72 2.78 -5.94
C VAL A 114 -13.94 2.57 -4.45
N ILE A 115 -14.13 3.66 -3.72
CA ILE A 115 -14.64 3.69 -2.35
C ILE A 115 -16.02 4.33 -2.37
N ASP A 116 -17.03 3.62 -1.84
CA ASP A 116 -18.40 4.12 -1.73
C ASP A 116 -18.53 5.15 -0.61
N ASN A 117 -17.88 6.30 -0.79
CA ASN A 117 -17.89 7.41 0.17
C ASN A 117 -18.03 8.73 -0.61
N MET A 118 -18.79 9.66 -0.04
CA MET A 118 -19.03 10.99 -0.61
C MET A 118 -18.00 12.03 -0.19
N THR A 119 -17.03 11.70 0.64
CA THR A 119 -15.86 12.56 0.86
C THR A 119 -15.06 12.70 -0.44
N VAL A 120 -14.50 13.87 -0.69
CA VAL A 120 -13.67 14.12 -1.87
C VAL A 120 -12.25 13.68 -1.57
N ASN A 121 -11.90 12.47 -2.01
CA ASN A 121 -10.57 11.89 -1.74
C ASN A 121 -10.18 10.84 -2.80
N ALA A 122 -8.87 10.62 -2.92
CA ALA A 122 -8.29 9.45 -3.56
C ALA A 122 -7.12 8.96 -2.69
N VAL A 123 -6.77 7.69 -2.79
CA VAL A 123 -5.71 7.11 -1.96
C VAL A 123 -5.01 5.96 -2.71
N ALA A 124 -3.70 5.97 -2.65
CA ALA A 124 -2.90 4.83 -3.02
C ALA A 124 -2.79 3.84 -1.85
N LEU A 125 -3.06 2.57 -2.09
CA LEU A 125 -3.04 1.51 -1.08
C LEU A 125 -2.10 0.38 -1.49
N GLY A 126 -1.29 -0.06 -0.54
CA GLY A 126 -0.35 -1.14 -0.77
C GLY A 126 0.63 -0.83 -1.90
N ARG A 127 0.76 -1.75 -2.85
CA ARG A 127 1.75 -1.66 -3.93
C ARG A 127 1.14 -1.44 -5.32
N ARG A 128 -0.17 -1.61 -5.49
CA ARG A 128 -0.80 -1.70 -6.81
C ARG A 128 -2.22 -1.15 -6.87
N THR A 129 -2.73 -0.58 -5.79
CA THR A 129 -4.11 -0.13 -5.74
C THR A 129 -4.18 1.39 -5.63
N ILE A 130 -4.97 2.00 -6.49
CA ILE A 130 -5.45 3.36 -6.32
C ILE A 130 -6.95 3.29 -6.16
N ALA A 131 -7.48 3.92 -5.13
CA ALA A 131 -8.90 3.98 -4.88
C ALA A 131 -9.38 5.42 -4.91
N VAL A 132 -10.45 5.67 -5.67
CA VAL A 132 -11.08 6.99 -5.81
C VAL A 132 -12.46 6.92 -5.16
N THR A 133 -12.80 7.92 -4.35
CA THR A 133 -14.13 8.01 -3.73
C THR A 133 -15.18 8.47 -4.73
N LYS A 134 -16.43 8.08 -4.52
CA LYS A 134 -17.56 8.60 -5.32
C LYS A 134 -17.67 10.12 -5.24
N GLY A 135 -17.37 10.70 -4.07
CA GLY A 135 -17.33 12.15 -3.91
C GLY A 135 -16.31 12.82 -4.82
N ALA A 136 -15.12 12.28 -4.96
CA ALA A 136 -14.09 12.79 -5.87
C ALA A 136 -14.55 12.68 -7.34
N MET A 137 -15.11 11.54 -7.74
CA MET A 137 -15.65 11.36 -9.10
C MET A 137 -16.79 12.31 -9.47
N GLN A 138 -17.51 12.84 -8.49
CA GLN A 138 -18.63 13.78 -8.72
C GLN A 138 -18.20 15.25 -8.64
N THR A 139 -17.14 15.53 -7.92
CA THR A 139 -16.70 16.89 -7.61
C THR A 139 -15.61 17.39 -8.54
N PHE A 140 -14.65 16.53 -8.86
CA PHE A 140 -13.54 16.91 -9.72
C PHE A 140 -13.92 16.88 -11.20
N THR A 141 -13.36 17.82 -11.94
CA THR A 141 -13.29 17.75 -13.40
C THR A 141 -12.37 16.59 -13.83
N GLU A 142 -12.46 16.18 -15.09
CA GLU A 142 -11.60 15.10 -15.62
C GLU A 142 -10.10 15.41 -15.45
N GLU A 143 -9.70 16.66 -15.70
CA GLU A 143 -8.30 17.07 -15.58
C GLU A 143 -7.82 17.11 -14.12
N GLU A 144 -8.67 17.56 -13.19
CA GLU A 144 -8.36 17.48 -11.76
C GLU A 144 -8.27 16.04 -11.28
N LEU A 145 -9.16 15.17 -11.73
CA LEU A 145 -9.15 13.76 -11.39
C LEU A 145 -7.91 13.04 -11.94
N LYS A 146 -7.49 13.34 -13.19
CA LYS A 146 -6.23 12.87 -13.76
C LYS A 146 -5.03 13.33 -12.94
N ALA A 147 -5.03 14.60 -12.50
CA ALA A 147 -3.94 15.14 -11.67
C ALA A 147 -3.85 14.40 -10.33
N VAL A 148 -5.00 14.16 -9.67
CA VAL A 148 -5.07 13.39 -8.42
C VAL A 148 -4.62 11.95 -8.62
N ILE A 149 -5.08 11.25 -9.67
CA ILE A 149 -4.64 9.90 -10.02
C ILE A 149 -3.13 9.87 -10.25
N GLY A 150 -2.58 10.85 -10.97
CA GLY A 150 -1.14 10.97 -11.20
C GLY A 150 -0.34 11.16 -9.90
N HIS A 151 -0.88 11.92 -8.97
CA HIS A 151 -0.31 12.10 -7.63
C HIS A 151 -0.26 10.77 -6.86
N GLU A 152 -1.35 10.01 -6.86
CA GLU A 152 -1.42 8.70 -6.21
C GLU A 152 -0.50 7.65 -6.89
N ILE A 153 -0.34 7.70 -8.21
CA ILE A 153 0.64 6.87 -8.93
C ILE A 153 2.07 7.21 -8.45
N ALA A 154 2.38 8.49 -8.24
CA ALA A 154 3.69 8.90 -7.74
C ALA A 154 3.96 8.32 -6.34
N HIS A 155 2.97 8.30 -5.44
CA HIS A 155 3.09 7.65 -4.13
C HIS A 155 3.40 6.16 -4.24
N LEU A 156 2.75 5.45 -5.16
CA LEU A 156 3.06 4.02 -5.42
C LEU A 156 4.50 3.82 -5.95
N ILE A 157 4.96 4.71 -6.82
CA ILE A 157 6.32 4.65 -7.40
C ILE A 157 7.38 4.90 -6.32
N HIS A 158 7.17 5.87 -5.45
CA HIS A 158 8.11 6.23 -4.38
C HIS A 158 8.01 5.30 -3.15
N GLY A 159 6.94 4.50 -3.05
CA GLY A 159 6.71 3.58 -1.92
C GLY A 159 6.17 4.27 -0.67
N ASP A 160 5.66 5.50 -0.78
CA ASP A 160 5.19 6.32 0.36
C ASP A 160 3.88 5.80 0.96
N THR A 161 3.12 5.01 0.20
CA THR A 161 1.86 4.37 0.65
C THR A 161 2.02 3.52 1.90
N MET A 162 3.22 3.02 2.13
CA MET A 162 3.53 2.17 3.29
C MET A 162 3.78 2.99 4.55
N SER A 163 4.15 4.25 4.43
CA SER A 163 4.26 5.16 5.56
C SER A 163 2.90 5.35 6.25
N ALA A 164 1.83 5.49 5.46
CA ALA A 164 0.46 5.57 5.97
C ALA A 164 0.04 4.27 6.67
N MET A 165 0.40 3.11 6.12
CA MET A 165 0.14 1.81 6.72
C MET A 165 0.90 1.62 8.03
N TYR A 166 2.18 2.01 8.07
CA TYR A 166 2.99 1.97 9.29
C TYR A 166 2.41 2.88 10.39
N ALA A 167 1.95 4.08 10.01
CA ALA A 167 1.31 5.00 10.93
C ALA A 167 -0.01 4.44 11.47
N MET A 168 -0.82 3.76 10.65
CA MET A 168 -2.05 3.09 11.09
C MET A 168 -1.77 1.95 12.07
N ILE A 169 -0.77 1.11 11.80
CA ILE A 169 -0.40 -0.01 12.70
C ILE A 169 0.23 0.53 13.99
N GLY A 170 1.06 1.59 13.91
CA GLY A 170 1.75 2.18 15.05
C GLY A 170 0.84 3.01 15.97
N ASN A 171 -0.27 3.54 15.48
CA ASN A 171 -1.20 4.35 16.27
C ASN A 171 -2.29 3.54 16.99
N GLY A 172 -2.27 2.21 16.86
CA GLY A 172 -3.06 1.32 17.73
C GLY A 172 -4.59 1.48 17.62
N ILE A 173 -5.07 1.79 16.41
CA ILE A 173 -6.52 1.87 16.16
C ILE A 173 -6.95 0.67 15.36
#